data_8696980e45fe5780206ab9c6d4dd02a2
#
_entry.id   8696980e45fe5780206ab9c6d4dd02a2
#
_cell.length_a   1.000
_cell.length_b   1.000
_cell.length_c   1.000
_cell.angle_alpha   90.00
_cell.angle_beta   90.00
_cell.angle_gamma   90.00
#
_symmetry.space_group_name_H-M   'P 1'
#
loop_
_entity.id
_entity.type
_entity.pdbx_description
1 polymer ?
#
loop_
_entity_poly.entity_id
_entity_poly.type
_entity_poly.pdbx_seq_one_letter_code
_entity_poly.pdbx_strand_id
1 'polypeptide(L)'
;MKVTRRTASIGALGLLAASSLSPAHALDDPLLDPFEGKSDFWLAVEAYIYGYPLVTMEMTRRVITNVAKVAGTKGPMGQIIKLREYPNASFTDVTAPNADTLYTTAFVDVGKEPWVFSIPEMKDRYYLFPMLDGWTTVFQVPGKRTTGGEPQTYAITGPGWEGKLPDGVTEYKSPTSIVWILGRIYCTGTPEDYKAVHELQDQCNLVPLSSYGKDWKPSVGKVDPKIDMKTAVREQVNRMDAVEYFTLLSELMKTNPPTAEDAPMVEKMAEIGIVPGKDFDKSKLDAHFVKRVPEIAFARIMLHFKFSDGDIADINGWGYTTKTGIYGTNYLQRALITAIGLGANRPEDAIYPTSTKSKDGLFSRAYAGSEDYVLTFPKGQTPPVKGFWSITMYNEKYFFVDNPINRYSISARQDLKPNADGSIDIYIQNKSPGVDKESNWLPAPKGKFILMMRLYWPDDKSPSILDGSWVIPPAKKT
;
A
#
# COMPACT_ATOMS: atom_id res chain seq x y z
N MET A 1 24.75 39.89 6.37
CA MET A 1 23.93 39.37 7.47
C MET A 1 23.45 37.95 7.06
N LYS A 2 24.08 36.92 7.60
CA LYS A 2 23.87 35.50 7.22
C LYS A 2 22.70 34.97 8.02
N VAL A 3 21.64 34.50 7.35
CA VAL A 3 20.57 33.74 7.97
C VAL A 3 20.80 32.29 7.60
N THR A 4 21.18 31.48 8.58
CA THR A 4 21.36 30.03 8.50
C THR A 4 20.00 29.35 8.57
N ARG A 5 19.62 28.69 7.50
CA ARG A 5 18.51 27.72 7.49
C ARG A 5 18.96 26.43 8.19
N ARG A 6 18.44 26.17 9.37
CA ARG A 6 18.45 24.84 9.96
C ARG A 6 17.21 24.08 9.48
N THR A 7 17.39 23.27 8.47
CA THR A 7 16.45 22.23 8.06
C THR A 7 16.63 21.08 9.05
N ALA A 8 15.66 20.85 9.90
CA ALA A 8 15.61 19.65 10.74
C ALA A 8 15.18 18.46 9.87
N SER A 9 16.16 17.77 9.32
CA SER A 9 15.98 16.43 8.75
C SER A 9 15.87 15.45 9.91
N ILE A 10 14.67 15.09 10.33
CA ILE A 10 14.46 13.87 11.12
C ILE A 10 14.50 12.72 10.12
N GLY A 11 15.69 12.39 9.68
CA GLY A 11 15.99 11.17 8.99
C GLY A 11 15.86 9.98 9.93
N ALA A 12 15.43 8.86 9.40
CA ALA A 12 15.43 7.56 10.04
C ALA A 12 16.88 7.08 10.35
N LEU A 13 17.56 7.71 11.27
CA LEU A 13 18.97 7.51 11.67
C LEU A 13 19.13 7.52 13.19
N GLY A 14 18.23 6.83 13.88
CA GLY A 14 18.31 6.64 15.33
C GLY A 14 18.16 5.20 15.77
N LEU A 15 18.47 4.20 14.93
CA LEU A 15 18.29 2.77 15.26
C LEU A 15 19.50 1.93 14.88
N LEU A 16 20.68 2.37 15.29
CA LEU A 16 21.91 1.56 15.26
C LEU A 16 22.54 1.57 16.64
N ALA A 17 21.87 0.97 17.62
CA ALA A 17 22.45 0.35 18.81
C ALA A 17 21.31 -0.26 19.65
N ALA A 18 20.87 -1.46 19.33
CA ALA A 18 20.21 -2.32 20.30
C ALA A 18 20.64 -3.76 20.03
N SER A 19 21.73 -4.13 20.67
CA SER A 19 22.09 -5.51 20.97
C SER A 19 20.94 -6.17 21.73
N SER A 20 20.55 -7.38 21.28
CA SER A 20 19.87 -8.44 22.01
C SER A 20 19.11 -8.02 23.31
N LEU A 21 17.96 -7.40 23.18
CA LEU A 21 17.01 -7.27 24.29
C LEU A 21 15.87 -8.25 24.05
N SER A 22 15.64 -9.12 25.02
CA SER A 22 14.48 -10.01 25.10
C SER A 22 13.17 -9.21 25.09
N PRO A 23 12.05 -9.75 24.58
CA PRO A 23 10.75 -9.06 24.51
C PRO A 23 10.26 -8.47 25.84
N ALA A 24 10.72 -9.04 26.98
CA ALA A 24 10.38 -8.54 28.30
C ALA A 24 10.99 -7.16 28.66
N HIS A 25 12.03 -6.72 27.95
CA HIS A 25 12.70 -5.43 28.21
C HIS A 25 12.22 -4.29 27.29
N ALA A 26 11.32 -4.58 26.34
CA ALA A 26 10.69 -3.54 25.51
C ALA A 26 9.67 -2.69 26.30
N LEU A 27 9.33 -3.09 27.51
CA LEU A 27 8.47 -2.35 28.43
C LEU A 27 9.21 -1.32 29.28
N ASP A 28 10.54 -1.38 29.34
CA ASP A 28 11.39 -0.42 30.07
C ASP A 28 11.85 0.76 29.18
N ASP A 29 11.05 1.15 28.17
CA ASP A 29 11.34 2.34 27.36
C ASP A 29 11.10 3.59 28.22
N PRO A 30 12.12 4.46 28.43
CA PRO A 30 11.96 5.71 29.17
C PRO A 30 10.85 6.62 28.66
N LEU A 31 10.41 6.44 27.40
CA LEU A 31 9.27 7.14 26.82
C LEU A 31 7.93 6.67 27.39
N LEU A 32 7.86 5.47 27.99
CA LEU A 32 6.65 4.87 28.54
C LEU A 32 6.48 5.11 30.04
N ASP A 33 7.58 5.31 30.75
CA ASP A 33 7.66 5.45 32.22
C ASP A 33 6.71 6.52 32.83
N PRO A 34 6.56 7.74 32.26
CA PRO A 34 5.66 8.76 32.86
C PRO A 34 4.18 8.41 32.82
N PHE A 35 3.79 7.35 32.09
CA PHE A 35 2.39 6.94 31.90
C PHE A 35 2.10 5.54 32.45
N GLU A 36 3.09 4.90 33.10
CA GLU A 36 2.91 3.62 33.75
C GLU A 36 1.82 3.71 34.82
N GLY A 37 0.83 2.81 34.75
CA GLY A 37 -0.32 2.81 35.67
C GLY A 37 -1.51 3.71 35.23
N LYS A 38 -1.43 4.44 34.10
CA LYS A 38 -2.56 5.22 33.54
C LYS A 38 -3.27 4.45 32.43
N SER A 39 -4.27 3.65 32.81
CA SER A 39 -5.06 2.82 31.88
C SER A 39 -5.65 3.62 30.71
N ASP A 40 -6.16 4.83 30.97
CA ASP A 40 -6.81 5.70 30.00
C ASP A 40 -5.85 6.23 28.93
N PHE A 41 -4.57 6.46 29.31
CA PHE A 41 -3.54 6.83 28.33
C PHE A 41 -3.30 5.70 27.32
N TRP A 42 -3.12 4.48 27.81
CA TRP A 42 -2.89 3.34 26.95
C TRP A 42 -4.11 2.99 26.11
N LEU A 43 -5.30 3.15 26.67
CA LEU A 43 -6.54 3.01 25.90
C LEU A 43 -6.63 4.07 24.79
N ALA A 44 -6.24 5.31 25.02
CA ALA A 44 -6.18 6.34 23.99
C ALA A 44 -5.14 6.02 22.92
N VAL A 45 -3.98 5.45 23.27
CA VAL A 45 -2.97 4.95 22.31
C VAL A 45 -3.55 3.82 21.46
N GLU A 46 -4.25 2.85 22.07
CA GLU A 46 -4.91 1.76 21.32
C GLU A 46 -6.03 2.28 20.40
N ALA A 47 -6.82 3.23 20.86
CA ALA A 47 -7.86 3.88 20.06
C ALA A 47 -7.28 4.66 18.84
N TYR A 48 -6.14 5.32 19.03
CA TYR A 48 -5.43 5.95 17.93
C TYR A 48 -4.96 4.91 16.89
N ILE A 49 -4.33 3.82 17.33
CA ILE A 49 -3.88 2.73 16.46
C ILE A 49 -5.06 2.11 15.72
N TYR A 50 -6.18 1.86 16.43
CA TYR A 50 -7.40 1.34 15.85
C TYR A 50 -7.94 2.26 14.73
N GLY A 51 -8.04 3.56 14.98
CA GLY A 51 -8.58 4.56 14.06
C GLY A 51 -7.63 4.94 12.92
N TYR A 52 -6.33 4.61 13.01
CA TYR A 52 -5.30 5.08 12.08
C TYR A 52 -5.62 4.78 10.60
N PRO A 53 -6.14 3.59 10.25
CA PRO A 53 -6.54 3.31 8.87
C PRO A 53 -7.65 4.21 8.36
N LEU A 54 -8.72 4.40 9.12
CA LEU A 54 -9.88 5.18 8.70
C LEU A 54 -9.54 6.67 8.51
N VAL A 55 -8.80 7.24 9.47
CA VAL A 55 -8.34 8.63 9.38
C VAL A 55 -7.39 8.83 8.20
N THR A 56 -6.44 7.90 7.99
CA THR A 56 -5.49 7.98 6.87
C THR A 56 -6.19 7.81 5.53
N MET A 57 -7.16 6.90 5.42
CA MET A 57 -7.96 6.70 4.20
C MET A 57 -8.73 7.98 3.85
N GLU A 58 -9.38 8.60 4.81
CA GLU A 58 -10.11 9.86 4.61
C GLU A 58 -9.17 10.99 4.19
N MET A 59 -8.04 11.17 4.85
CA MET A 59 -7.07 12.21 4.48
C MET A 59 -6.50 11.96 3.08
N THR A 60 -6.27 10.71 2.70
CA THR A 60 -5.87 10.31 1.35
C THR A 60 -6.95 10.66 0.33
N ARG A 61 -8.21 10.31 0.64
CA ARG A 61 -9.36 10.67 -0.20
C ARG A 61 -9.45 12.19 -0.41
N ARG A 62 -9.36 12.97 0.68
CA ARG A 62 -9.41 14.44 0.60
C ARG A 62 -8.35 14.99 -0.36
N VAL A 63 -7.11 14.53 -0.25
CA VAL A 63 -6.00 15.01 -1.11
C VAL A 63 -6.18 14.56 -2.56
N ILE A 64 -6.55 13.30 -2.80
CA ILE A 64 -6.71 12.77 -4.16
C ILE A 64 -7.91 13.41 -4.87
N THR A 65 -9.01 13.66 -4.15
CA THR A 65 -10.25 14.14 -4.79
C THR A 65 -10.42 15.65 -4.79
N ASN A 66 -9.49 16.41 -4.23
CA ASN A 66 -9.58 17.88 -4.15
C ASN A 66 -9.12 18.57 -5.45
N VAL A 67 -9.72 18.18 -6.55
CA VAL A 67 -9.44 18.73 -7.89
C VAL A 67 -10.74 18.91 -8.67
N ALA A 68 -10.79 19.91 -9.56
CA ALA A 68 -11.95 20.17 -10.38
C ALA A 68 -12.15 19.14 -11.50
N LYS A 69 -11.05 18.58 -12.02
CA LYS A 69 -11.03 17.59 -13.11
C LYS A 69 -9.93 16.57 -12.83
N VAL A 70 -10.03 15.41 -13.48
CA VAL A 70 -8.95 14.40 -13.43
C VAL A 70 -7.67 14.99 -13.98
N ALA A 71 -6.59 14.89 -13.20
CA ALA A 71 -5.26 15.37 -13.56
C ALA A 71 -4.17 14.55 -12.83
N GLY A 72 -3.27 13.92 -13.59
CA GLY A 72 -2.21 13.07 -13.04
C GLY A 72 -2.77 11.96 -12.16
N THR A 73 -2.37 11.93 -10.90
CA THR A 73 -2.78 10.92 -9.89
C THR A 73 -4.06 11.34 -9.13
N LYS A 74 -4.72 12.42 -9.51
CA LYS A 74 -5.86 13.00 -8.79
C LYS A 74 -7.11 13.06 -9.67
N GLY A 75 -8.28 12.90 -9.05
CA GLY A 75 -9.57 13.01 -9.73
C GLY A 75 -10.71 13.18 -8.75
N PRO A 76 -11.78 13.91 -9.10
CA PRO A 76 -12.94 14.10 -8.24
C PRO A 76 -13.59 12.78 -7.83
N MET A 77 -14.35 12.80 -6.74
CA MET A 77 -15.19 11.65 -6.32
C MET A 77 -16.03 11.14 -7.48
N GLY A 78 -16.08 9.81 -7.66
CA GLY A 78 -16.86 9.14 -8.70
C GLY A 78 -16.27 9.25 -10.10
N GLN A 79 -15.04 9.75 -10.26
CA GLN A 79 -14.36 9.83 -11.55
C GLN A 79 -13.13 8.92 -11.60
N ILE A 80 -13.02 8.16 -12.69
CA ILE A 80 -11.89 7.23 -12.88
C ILE A 80 -10.64 8.02 -13.26
N ILE A 81 -9.58 7.82 -12.48
CA ILE A 81 -8.22 8.26 -12.77
C ILE A 81 -7.53 7.12 -13.52
N LYS A 82 -6.96 7.42 -14.68
CA LYS A 82 -6.28 6.46 -15.54
C LYS A 82 -4.83 6.89 -15.72
N LEU A 83 -3.90 6.19 -15.07
CA LEU A 83 -2.48 6.43 -15.31
C LEU A 83 -2.09 5.79 -16.64
N ARG A 84 -1.55 6.59 -17.56
CA ARG A 84 -1.33 6.18 -18.95
C ARG A 84 0.09 5.70 -19.22
N GLU A 85 1.01 6.01 -18.32
CA GLU A 85 2.42 5.64 -18.45
C GLU A 85 2.98 5.26 -17.09
N TYR A 86 4.08 4.55 -17.11
CA TYR A 86 4.84 4.32 -15.90
C TYR A 86 5.45 5.63 -15.38
N PRO A 87 5.52 5.80 -14.06
CA PRO A 87 6.35 6.86 -13.50
C PRO A 87 7.82 6.65 -13.87
N ASN A 88 8.56 7.74 -14.01
CA ASN A 88 10.00 7.74 -14.25
C ASN A 88 10.76 8.23 -13.00
N ALA A 89 12.09 8.42 -13.12
CA ALA A 89 12.93 8.85 -12.00
C ALA A 89 12.62 10.27 -11.46
N SER A 90 11.91 11.12 -12.22
CA SER A 90 11.47 12.43 -11.73
C SER A 90 10.21 12.40 -10.89
N PHE A 91 9.50 11.25 -10.87
CA PHE A 91 8.27 11.08 -10.12
C PHE A 91 8.55 10.88 -8.63
N THR A 92 8.02 11.77 -7.79
CA THR A 92 8.21 11.76 -6.33
C THR A 92 6.91 11.92 -5.53
N ASP A 93 5.75 11.82 -6.20
CA ASP A 93 4.45 12.01 -5.56
C ASP A 93 4.06 10.84 -4.63
N VAL A 94 4.48 9.62 -5.00
CA VAL A 94 4.19 8.39 -4.25
C VAL A 94 5.45 7.55 -4.16
N THR A 95 5.74 7.03 -2.96
CA THR A 95 6.86 6.11 -2.73
C THR A 95 6.60 4.72 -3.31
N ALA A 96 7.65 4.02 -3.66
CA ALA A 96 7.63 2.69 -4.26
C ALA A 96 6.77 2.61 -5.55
N PRO A 97 6.97 3.55 -6.52
CA PRO A 97 6.21 3.56 -7.75
C PRO A 97 6.34 2.23 -8.51
N ASN A 98 5.29 1.88 -9.27
CA ASN A 98 5.19 0.61 -9.97
C ASN A 98 5.51 0.80 -11.47
N ALA A 99 6.32 -0.08 -12.04
CA ALA A 99 6.65 -0.14 -13.46
C ALA A 99 6.22 -1.49 -14.11
N ASP A 100 5.13 -2.07 -13.63
CA ASP A 100 4.60 -3.35 -14.11
C ASP A 100 3.12 -3.26 -14.48
N THR A 101 2.39 -2.29 -13.92
CA THR A 101 0.95 -2.13 -14.14
C THR A 101 0.57 -0.66 -14.33
N LEU A 102 -0.45 -0.40 -15.14
CA LEU A 102 -1.09 0.91 -15.18
C LEU A 102 -2.29 0.94 -14.24
N TYR A 103 -2.40 2.02 -13.48
CA TYR A 103 -3.47 2.18 -12.50
C TYR A 103 -4.75 2.74 -13.13
N THR A 104 -5.87 2.18 -12.69
CA THR A 104 -7.23 2.66 -12.99
C THR A 104 -7.96 2.73 -11.65
N THR A 105 -8.14 3.93 -11.11
CA THR A 105 -8.55 4.11 -9.72
C THR A 105 -9.64 5.16 -9.56
N ALA A 106 -10.47 5.01 -8.55
CA ALA A 106 -11.48 6.01 -8.18
C ALA A 106 -11.86 5.89 -6.70
N PHE A 107 -12.18 7.02 -6.09
CA PHE A 107 -12.92 7.04 -4.83
C PHE A 107 -14.41 7.24 -5.09
N VAL A 108 -15.25 6.48 -4.41
CA VAL A 108 -16.72 6.65 -4.43
C VAL A 108 -17.27 6.74 -3.00
N ASP A 109 -18.38 7.47 -2.88
CA ASP A 109 -19.21 7.49 -1.68
C ASP A 109 -20.51 6.72 -1.99
N VAL A 110 -20.59 5.51 -1.43
CA VAL A 110 -21.73 4.60 -1.62
C VAL A 110 -22.79 4.75 -0.51
N GLY A 111 -22.59 5.69 0.41
CA GLY A 111 -23.55 5.96 1.48
C GLY A 111 -24.86 6.63 1.01
N LYS A 112 -24.83 7.30 -0.15
CA LYS A 112 -26.00 7.97 -0.72
C LYS A 112 -26.75 7.09 -1.70
N GLU A 113 -26.02 6.48 -2.61
CA GLU A 113 -26.53 5.51 -3.58
C GLU A 113 -25.39 4.58 -4.03
N PRO A 114 -25.72 3.37 -4.53
CA PRO A 114 -24.72 2.49 -5.12
C PRO A 114 -24.04 3.11 -6.35
N TRP A 115 -22.80 2.68 -6.59
CA TRP A 115 -22.06 2.97 -7.81
C TRP A 115 -21.89 1.72 -8.66
N VAL A 116 -22.15 1.82 -9.95
CA VAL A 116 -21.99 0.71 -10.88
C VAL A 116 -20.65 0.85 -11.60
N PHE A 117 -19.81 -0.17 -11.45
CA PHE A 117 -18.50 -0.28 -12.07
C PHE A 117 -18.50 -1.38 -13.12
N SER A 118 -18.19 -1.04 -14.36
CA SER A 118 -18.10 -1.99 -15.47
C SER A 118 -16.66 -2.15 -15.92
N ILE A 119 -16.24 -3.41 -16.09
CA ILE A 119 -14.93 -3.84 -16.54
C ILE A 119 -15.10 -4.48 -17.92
N PRO A 120 -14.33 -4.08 -18.96
CA PRO A 120 -14.42 -4.69 -20.27
C PRO A 120 -13.83 -6.10 -20.30
N GLU A 121 -13.92 -6.78 -21.42
CA GLU A 121 -13.21 -8.03 -21.68
C GLU A 121 -11.69 -7.81 -21.57
N MET A 122 -11.06 -8.48 -20.60
CA MET A 122 -9.61 -8.41 -20.35
C MET A 122 -8.84 -9.57 -20.98
N LYS A 123 -9.53 -10.57 -21.51
CA LYS A 123 -8.96 -11.79 -22.11
C LYS A 123 -7.94 -12.46 -21.19
N ASP A 124 -6.73 -12.68 -21.69
CA ASP A 124 -5.65 -13.29 -20.92
C ASP A 124 -4.76 -12.31 -20.17
N ARG A 125 -5.03 -11.00 -20.30
CA ARG A 125 -4.26 -9.98 -19.58
C ARG A 125 -4.51 -10.08 -18.07
N TYR A 126 -3.43 -10.08 -17.28
CA TYR A 126 -3.55 -10.02 -15.84
C TYR A 126 -4.03 -8.63 -15.40
N TYR A 127 -5.01 -8.61 -14.55
CA TYR A 127 -5.56 -7.40 -13.94
C TYR A 127 -6.21 -7.73 -12.60
N LEU A 128 -6.35 -6.71 -11.77
CA LEU A 128 -7.14 -6.77 -10.54
C LEU A 128 -7.66 -5.36 -10.20
N PHE A 129 -8.87 -5.33 -9.62
CA PHE A 129 -9.49 -4.11 -9.11
C PHE A 129 -9.85 -4.27 -7.63
N PRO A 130 -8.86 -4.28 -6.73
CA PRO A 130 -9.15 -4.33 -5.30
C PRO A 130 -10.00 -3.13 -4.90
N MET A 131 -11.05 -3.41 -4.13
CA MET A 131 -11.96 -2.43 -3.55
C MET A 131 -11.69 -2.40 -2.05
N LEU A 132 -11.20 -1.27 -1.57
CA LEU A 132 -10.90 -1.04 -0.16
C LEU A 132 -12.02 -0.26 0.48
N ASP A 133 -12.39 -0.68 1.68
CA ASP A 133 -13.31 0.05 2.53
C ASP A 133 -12.62 1.22 3.27
N GLY A 134 -13.37 1.99 4.05
CA GLY A 134 -12.84 3.09 4.85
C GLY A 134 -11.76 2.66 5.85
N TRP A 135 -11.78 1.41 6.31
CA TRP A 135 -10.82 0.82 7.24
C TRP A 135 -9.59 0.21 6.56
N THR A 136 -9.41 0.44 5.27
CA THR A 136 -8.32 -0.10 4.43
C THR A 136 -8.38 -1.62 4.19
N THR A 137 -9.48 -2.27 4.55
CA THR A 137 -9.70 -3.69 4.27
C THR A 137 -10.11 -3.86 2.80
N VAL A 138 -9.48 -4.80 2.11
CA VAL A 138 -9.85 -5.19 0.75
C VAL A 138 -11.04 -6.12 0.82
N PHE A 139 -12.27 -5.60 0.65
CA PHE A 139 -13.48 -6.41 0.78
C PHE A 139 -13.83 -7.17 -0.50
N GLN A 140 -13.43 -6.68 -1.69
CA GLN A 140 -13.62 -7.36 -2.97
C GLN A 140 -12.42 -7.12 -3.91
N VAL A 141 -12.16 -8.08 -4.80
CA VAL A 141 -11.11 -8.01 -5.82
C VAL A 141 -11.60 -8.66 -7.12
N PRO A 142 -12.43 -7.99 -7.94
CA PRO A 142 -12.64 -8.50 -9.30
C PRO A 142 -11.32 -8.45 -10.07
N GLY A 143 -11.01 -9.53 -10.78
CA GLY A 143 -9.72 -9.65 -11.48
C GLY A 143 -9.49 -11.01 -12.09
N LYS A 144 -8.40 -11.17 -12.82
CA LYS A 144 -8.08 -12.43 -13.54
C LYS A 144 -8.13 -13.65 -12.63
N ARG A 145 -7.66 -13.52 -11.39
CA ARG A 145 -7.65 -14.61 -10.40
C ARG A 145 -9.04 -14.99 -9.92
N THR A 146 -9.90 -14.02 -9.71
CA THR A 146 -11.18 -14.21 -8.97
C THR A 146 -12.38 -14.34 -9.89
N THR A 147 -12.46 -13.52 -10.93
CA THR A 147 -13.65 -13.37 -11.77
C THR A 147 -13.38 -13.61 -13.25
N GLY A 148 -12.12 -13.91 -13.63
CA GLY A 148 -11.76 -14.23 -15.01
C GLY A 148 -11.55 -13.01 -15.91
N GLY A 149 -11.62 -13.20 -17.23
CA GLY A 149 -11.32 -12.18 -18.24
C GLY A 149 -12.52 -11.65 -19.01
N GLU A 150 -13.72 -12.18 -18.77
CA GLU A 150 -14.94 -11.79 -19.44
C GLU A 150 -15.44 -10.41 -19.00
N PRO A 151 -16.29 -9.71 -19.78
CA PRO A 151 -16.90 -8.45 -19.34
C PRO A 151 -17.72 -8.61 -18.07
N GLN A 152 -17.63 -7.65 -17.17
CA GLN A 152 -18.23 -7.74 -15.84
C GLN A 152 -18.84 -6.40 -15.41
N THR A 153 -19.93 -6.46 -14.65
CA THR A 153 -20.57 -5.26 -14.10
C THR A 153 -20.98 -5.50 -12.65
N TYR A 154 -20.54 -4.61 -11.78
CA TYR A 154 -20.73 -4.68 -10.33
C TYR A 154 -21.41 -3.43 -9.81
N ALA A 155 -22.40 -3.59 -8.94
CA ALA A 155 -22.89 -2.49 -8.12
C ALA A 155 -22.21 -2.54 -6.75
N ILE A 156 -21.52 -1.48 -6.39
CA ILE A 156 -20.94 -1.30 -5.07
C ILE A 156 -21.98 -0.61 -4.22
N THR A 157 -22.58 -1.38 -3.28
CA THR A 157 -23.62 -0.88 -2.37
C THR A 157 -23.04 -0.49 -1.02
N GLY A 158 -23.64 0.49 -0.35
CA GLY A 158 -23.20 0.95 0.96
C GLY A 158 -23.86 0.22 2.13
N PRO A 159 -23.44 0.52 3.37
CA PRO A 159 -24.08 -0.02 4.56
C PRO A 159 -25.59 0.29 4.59
N GLY A 160 -26.41 -0.74 4.86
CA GLY A 160 -27.87 -0.57 4.98
C GLY A 160 -28.63 -0.36 3.67
N TRP A 161 -27.98 -0.45 2.50
CA TRP A 161 -28.70 -0.41 1.23
C TRP A 161 -29.52 -1.69 1.01
N GLU A 162 -30.82 -1.55 0.68
CA GLU A 162 -31.78 -2.65 0.52
C GLU A 162 -32.56 -2.55 -0.82
N GLY A 163 -32.06 -1.78 -1.77
CA GLY A 163 -32.70 -1.59 -3.06
C GLY A 163 -32.58 -2.82 -3.99
N LYS A 164 -33.21 -2.74 -5.17
CA LYS A 164 -33.10 -3.75 -6.23
C LYS A 164 -32.11 -3.31 -7.29
N LEU A 165 -31.21 -4.21 -7.68
CA LEU A 165 -30.28 -3.98 -8.77
C LEU A 165 -30.88 -4.35 -10.13
N PRO A 166 -30.40 -3.76 -11.22
CA PRO A 166 -30.72 -4.18 -12.58
C PRO A 166 -30.26 -5.61 -12.86
N ASP A 167 -30.91 -6.28 -13.80
CA ASP A 167 -30.53 -7.63 -14.22
C ASP A 167 -29.10 -7.62 -14.78
N GLY A 168 -28.33 -8.66 -14.48
CA GLY A 168 -26.94 -8.82 -14.91
C GLY A 168 -25.90 -8.00 -14.14
N VAL A 169 -26.31 -7.26 -13.11
CA VAL A 169 -25.42 -6.51 -12.22
C VAL A 169 -25.20 -7.27 -10.91
N THR A 170 -23.97 -7.63 -10.62
CA THR A 170 -23.60 -8.35 -9.38
C THR A 170 -23.39 -7.36 -8.23
N GLU A 171 -23.95 -7.65 -7.05
CA GLU A 171 -23.77 -6.81 -5.88
C GLU A 171 -22.42 -7.08 -5.19
N TYR A 172 -21.70 -5.98 -4.87
CA TYR A 172 -20.58 -5.96 -3.93
C TYR A 172 -20.90 -5.03 -2.77
N LYS A 173 -21.29 -5.60 -1.65
CA LYS A 173 -21.68 -4.84 -0.46
C LYS A 173 -20.45 -4.32 0.28
N SER A 174 -20.29 -3.02 0.33
CA SER A 174 -19.25 -2.35 1.12
C SER A 174 -19.66 -2.25 2.59
N PRO A 175 -18.78 -2.54 3.56
CA PRO A 175 -19.06 -2.31 4.97
C PRO A 175 -19.05 -0.83 5.35
N THR A 176 -18.55 0.07 4.47
CA THR A 176 -18.42 1.51 4.71
C THR A 176 -18.93 2.33 3.54
N SER A 177 -19.23 3.62 3.79
CA SER A 177 -19.64 4.56 2.74
C SER A 177 -18.49 4.97 1.82
N ILE A 178 -17.26 5.06 2.35
CA ILE A 178 -16.06 5.34 1.55
C ILE A 178 -15.58 4.04 0.93
N VAL A 179 -15.39 4.05 -0.40
CA VAL A 179 -14.75 2.95 -1.14
C VAL A 179 -13.67 3.50 -2.04
N TRP A 180 -12.51 2.86 -2.02
CA TRP A 180 -11.41 3.11 -2.94
C TRP A 180 -11.23 1.93 -3.89
N ILE A 181 -11.56 2.13 -5.18
CA ILE A 181 -11.24 1.19 -6.25
C ILE A 181 -9.81 1.47 -6.67
N LEU A 182 -8.91 0.50 -6.52
CA LEU A 182 -7.47 0.67 -6.78
C LEU A 182 -6.98 -0.34 -7.82
N GLY A 183 -7.51 -0.21 -9.04
CA GLY A 183 -7.26 -1.14 -10.14
C GLY A 183 -5.85 -1.06 -10.69
N ARG A 184 -5.36 -2.22 -11.13
CA ARG A 184 -4.06 -2.42 -11.79
C ARG A 184 -4.24 -3.33 -12.99
N ILE A 185 -3.78 -2.89 -14.16
CA ILE A 185 -3.79 -3.66 -15.40
C ILE A 185 -2.32 -3.88 -15.80
N TYR A 186 -1.92 -5.14 -15.97
CA TYR A 186 -0.55 -5.47 -16.37
C TYR A 186 -0.20 -4.80 -17.70
N CYS A 187 0.99 -4.28 -17.77
CA CYS A 187 1.54 -3.61 -18.93
C CYS A 187 3.02 -3.95 -19.07
N THR A 188 3.50 -4.12 -20.30
CA THR A 188 4.91 -4.40 -20.57
C THR A 188 5.77 -3.13 -20.66
N GLY A 189 5.11 -1.96 -20.82
CA GLY A 189 5.78 -0.67 -20.94
C GLY A 189 6.24 -0.33 -22.38
N THR A 190 5.89 -1.16 -23.38
CA THR A 190 6.12 -0.81 -24.78
C THR A 190 5.03 0.14 -25.28
N PRO A 191 5.28 0.97 -26.31
CA PRO A 191 4.29 1.87 -26.87
C PRO A 191 3.01 1.15 -27.32
N GLU A 192 3.15 -0.02 -27.94
CA GLU A 192 2.05 -0.84 -28.41
C GLU A 192 1.20 -1.36 -27.25
N ASP A 193 1.85 -1.79 -26.18
CA ASP A 193 1.14 -2.31 -25.02
C ASP A 193 0.52 -1.21 -24.17
N TYR A 194 1.15 -0.04 -24.08
CA TYR A 194 0.49 1.15 -23.52
C TYR A 194 -0.82 1.44 -24.24
N LYS A 195 -0.81 1.46 -25.58
CA LYS A 195 -2.02 1.68 -26.38
C LYS A 195 -3.10 0.64 -26.08
N ALA A 196 -2.74 -0.64 -26.04
CA ALA A 196 -3.68 -1.72 -25.72
C ALA A 196 -4.28 -1.57 -24.31
N VAL A 197 -3.48 -1.21 -23.31
CA VAL A 197 -3.98 -0.97 -21.94
C VAL A 197 -4.84 0.28 -21.87
N HIS A 198 -4.50 1.34 -22.61
CA HIS A 198 -5.34 2.56 -22.70
C HIS A 198 -6.74 2.25 -23.23
N GLU A 199 -6.85 1.43 -24.27
CA GLU A 199 -8.14 1.00 -24.83
C GLU A 199 -8.99 0.25 -23.80
N LEU A 200 -8.37 -0.61 -22.99
CA LEU A 200 -9.05 -1.29 -21.87
C LEU A 200 -9.47 -0.29 -20.75
N GLN A 201 -8.58 0.61 -20.38
CA GLN A 201 -8.90 1.64 -19.38
C GLN A 201 -10.05 2.54 -19.84
N ASP A 202 -10.12 2.85 -21.15
CA ASP A 202 -11.15 3.74 -21.71
C ASP A 202 -12.53 3.11 -21.74
N GLN A 203 -12.60 1.79 -21.77
CA GLN A 203 -13.84 1.01 -21.67
C GLN A 203 -14.29 0.78 -20.21
N CYS A 204 -13.42 0.96 -19.21
CA CYS A 204 -13.86 0.94 -17.81
C CYS A 204 -14.83 2.10 -17.57
N ASN A 205 -15.98 1.79 -16.97
CA ASN A 205 -17.03 2.78 -16.70
C ASN A 205 -17.45 2.74 -15.23
N LEU A 206 -17.73 3.92 -14.67
CA LEU A 206 -18.16 4.08 -13.28
C LEU A 206 -19.23 5.15 -13.19
N VAL A 207 -20.44 4.77 -12.83
CA VAL A 207 -21.61 5.66 -12.79
C VAL A 207 -22.43 5.41 -11.53
N PRO A 208 -23.14 6.43 -10.98
CA PRO A 208 -24.12 6.19 -9.93
C PRO A 208 -25.26 5.32 -10.45
N LEU A 209 -25.85 4.47 -9.59
CA LEU A 209 -26.90 3.53 -9.97
C LEU A 209 -28.10 4.22 -10.62
N SER A 210 -28.49 5.40 -10.15
CA SER A 210 -29.56 6.23 -10.71
C SER A 210 -29.35 6.65 -12.16
N SER A 211 -28.09 6.59 -12.63
CA SER A 211 -27.69 6.93 -14.00
C SER A 211 -27.23 5.73 -14.82
N TYR A 212 -27.31 4.53 -14.29
CA TYR A 212 -26.93 3.32 -15.03
C TYR A 212 -27.82 3.11 -16.26
N GLY A 213 -27.20 2.83 -17.41
CA GLY A 213 -27.90 2.69 -18.70
C GLY A 213 -28.33 4.03 -19.34
N LYS A 214 -27.93 5.17 -18.78
CA LYS A 214 -28.21 6.51 -19.31
C LYS A 214 -26.94 7.23 -19.72
N ASP A 215 -27.08 8.29 -20.54
CA ASP A 215 -25.97 9.22 -20.81
C ASP A 215 -25.71 10.03 -19.55
N TRP A 216 -24.61 9.69 -18.86
CA TRP A 216 -24.21 10.36 -17.64
C TRP A 216 -22.85 11.04 -17.81
N LYS A 217 -22.76 12.26 -17.34
CA LYS A 217 -21.50 13.01 -17.33
C LYS A 217 -21.14 13.40 -15.90
N PRO A 218 -19.91 13.14 -15.46
CA PRO A 218 -19.49 13.51 -14.12
C PRO A 218 -19.51 15.03 -13.95
N SER A 219 -19.94 15.49 -12.78
CA SER A 219 -19.89 16.91 -12.43
C SER A 219 -18.44 17.36 -12.18
N VAL A 220 -18.20 18.66 -12.36
CA VAL A 220 -16.93 19.28 -11.96
C VAL A 220 -16.73 19.09 -10.45
N GLY A 221 -15.53 18.67 -10.07
CA GLY A 221 -15.20 18.46 -8.65
C GLY A 221 -15.17 19.77 -7.86
N LYS A 222 -15.51 19.66 -6.59
CA LYS A 222 -15.37 20.78 -5.65
C LYS A 222 -13.94 20.83 -5.13
N VAL A 223 -13.33 22.02 -5.14
CA VAL A 223 -11.99 22.25 -4.60
C VAL A 223 -12.12 23.04 -3.31
N ASP A 224 -11.62 22.47 -2.21
CA ASP A 224 -11.53 23.17 -0.93
C ASP A 224 -10.08 23.70 -0.75
N PRO A 225 -9.88 25.03 -0.74
CA PRO A 225 -8.56 25.62 -0.59
C PRO A 225 -7.92 25.39 0.80
N LYS A 226 -8.68 24.90 1.77
CA LYS A 226 -8.18 24.58 3.12
C LYS A 226 -7.46 23.25 3.18
N ILE A 227 -7.62 22.36 2.17
CA ILE A 227 -6.95 21.07 2.14
C ILE A 227 -5.48 21.27 1.79
N ASP A 228 -4.59 20.76 2.64
CA ASP A 228 -3.16 20.76 2.38
C ASP A 228 -2.82 19.77 1.27
N MET A 229 -2.55 20.29 0.09
CA MET A 229 -2.20 19.51 -1.11
C MET A 229 -0.69 19.24 -1.26
N LYS A 230 0.14 19.72 -0.32
CA LYS A 230 1.61 19.70 -0.42
C LYS A 230 2.28 18.74 0.55
N THR A 231 1.75 18.66 1.77
CA THR A 231 2.31 17.78 2.81
C THR A 231 1.83 16.36 2.56
N ALA A 232 2.74 15.39 2.69
CA ALA A 232 2.38 13.97 2.59
C ALA A 232 1.27 13.60 3.59
N VAL A 233 0.28 12.81 3.16
CA VAL A 233 -0.89 12.46 3.98
C VAL A 233 -0.50 11.89 5.34
N ARG A 234 0.46 10.96 5.37
CA ARG A 234 0.96 10.39 6.62
C ARG A 234 1.47 11.46 7.59
N GLU A 235 2.13 12.48 7.09
CA GLU A 235 2.63 13.59 7.90
C GLU A 235 1.48 14.48 8.39
N GLN A 236 0.46 14.70 7.56
CA GLN A 236 -0.75 15.43 7.97
C GLN A 236 -1.46 14.72 9.11
N VAL A 237 -1.65 13.39 9.02
CA VAL A 237 -2.28 12.58 10.09
C VAL A 237 -1.44 12.62 11.37
N ASN A 238 -0.13 12.44 11.26
CA ASN A 238 0.76 12.38 12.43
C ASN A 238 0.96 13.73 13.13
N ARG A 239 0.57 14.85 12.50
CA ARG A 239 0.58 16.18 13.12
C ARG A 239 -0.68 16.51 13.90
N MET A 240 -1.76 15.76 13.70
CA MET A 240 -3.01 15.95 14.47
C MET A 240 -2.73 15.65 15.93
N ASP A 241 -3.23 16.51 16.82
CA ASP A 241 -3.30 16.15 18.22
C ASP A 241 -4.45 15.15 18.47
N ALA A 242 -4.51 14.56 19.65
CA ALA A 242 -5.50 13.54 19.94
C ALA A 242 -6.93 14.05 19.88
N VAL A 243 -7.19 15.33 20.18
CA VAL A 243 -8.53 15.90 20.11
C VAL A 243 -8.98 16.08 18.66
N GLU A 244 -8.13 16.62 17.80
CA GLU A 244 -8.38 16.74 16.36
C GLU A 244 -8.59 15.36 15.74
N TYR A 245 -7.72 14.43 16.08
CA TYR A 245 -7.75 13.06 15.55
C TYR A 245 -9.02 12.30 15.95
N PHE A 246 -9.40 12.29 17.26
CA PHE A 246 -10.56 11.57 17.73
C PHE A 246 -11.88 12.26 17.33
N THR A 247 -11.88 13.58 17.16
CA THR A 247 -13.01 14.30 16.58
C THR A 247 -13.25 13.83 15.14
N LEU A 248 -12.19 13.77 14.32
CA LEU A 248 -12.29 13.27 12.95
C LEU A 248 -12.69 11.80 12.91
N LEU A 249 -12.07 10.94 13.72
CA LEU A 249 -12.40 9.52 13.81
C LEU A 249 -13.88 9.30 14.13
N SER A 250 -14.40 10.00 15.14
CA SER A 250 -15.81 9.90 15.55
C SER A 250 -16.76 10.34 14.45
N GLU A 251 -16.44 11.43 13.73
CA GLU A 251 -17.22 11.88 12.58
C GLU A 251 -17.23 10.84 11.45
N LEU A 252 -16.09 10.25 11.15
CA LEU A 252 -15.97 9.23 10.12
C LEU A 252 -16.73 7.95 10.43
N MET A 253 -16.75 7.54 11.70
CA MET A 253 -17.50 6.36 12.14
C MET A 253 -19.02 6.49 12.01
N LYS A 254 -19.57 7.69 11.81
CA LYS A 254 -21.02 7.89 11.55
C LYS A 254 -21.46 7.21 10.25
N THR A 255 -20.61 7.18 9.24
CA THR A 255 -20.90 6.61 7.91
C THR A 255 -20.00 5.45 7.54
N ASN A 256 -18.97 5.21 8.31
CA ASN A 256 -18.03 4.09 8.14
C ASN A 256 -17.96 3.30 9.45
N PRO A 257 -19.01 2.53 9.78
CA PRO A 257 -19.12 1.87 11.07
C PRO A 257 -18.00 0.85 11.27
N PRO A 258 -17.60 0.60 12.53
CA PRO A 258 -16.82 -0.57 12.91
C PRO A 258 -17.51 -1.88 12.48
N THR A 259 -16.73 -2.94 12.33
CA THR A 259 -17.28 -4.29 12.12
C THR A 259 -17.81 -4.89 13.42
N ALA A 260 -18.59 -5.96 13.33
CA ALA A 260 -19.05 -6.67 14.52
C ALA A 260 -17.91 -7.25 15.38
N GLU A 261 -16.79 -7.63 14.73
CA GLU A 261 -15.61 -8.16 15.42
C GLU A 261 -14.89 -7.09 16.25
N ASP A 262 -15.11 -5.80 15.93
CA ASP A 262 -14.52 -4.67 16.64
C ASP A 262 -15.26 -4.34 17.96
N ALA A 263 -16.39 -4.99 18.28
CA ALA A 263 -17.22 -4.67 19.46
C ALA A 263 -16.42 -4.52 20.76
N PRO A 264 -15.45 -5.39 21.10
CA PRO A 264 -14.66 -5.25 22.33
C PRO A 264 -13.80 -3.96 22.35
N MET A 265 -13.29 -3.53 21.18
CA MET A 265 -12.52 -2.29 21.08
C MET A 265 -13.42 -1.07 21.16
N VAL A 266 -14.59 -1.12 20.53
CA VAL A 266 -15.61 -0.08 20.56
C VAL A 266 -16.11 0.15 22.00
N GLU A 267 -16.33 -0.90 22.78
CA GLU A 267 -16.73 -0.82 24.19
C GLU A 267 -15.66 -0.06 25.01
N LYS A 268 -14.40 -0.44 24.87
CA LYS A 268 -13.28 0.25 25.54
C LYS A 268 -13.17 1.72 25.12
N MET A 269 -13.26 2.02 23.84
CA MET A 269 -13.17 3.40 23.32
C MET A 269 -14.26 4.32 23.90
N ALA A 270 -15.42 3.79 24.30
CA ALA A 270 -16.49 4.56 24.93
C ALA A 270 -16.07 5.15 26.29
N GLU A 271 -15.15 4.51 27.00
CA GLU A 271 -14.61 4.99 28.28
C GLU A 271 -13.89 6.34 28.13
N ILE A 272 -13.22 6.54 26.99
CA ILE A 272 -12.52 7.81 26.68
C ILE A 272 -13.31 8.71 25.73
N GLY A 273 -14.62 8.50 25.61
CA GLY A 273 -15.54 9.40 24.91
C GLY A 273 -15.68 9.18 23.39
N ILE A 274 -15.14 8.08 22.86
CA ILE A 274 -15.24 7.71 21.43
C ILE A 274 -16.34 6.66 21.27
N VAL A 275 -17.49 7.05 20.73
CA VAL A 275 -18.65 6.18 20.51
C VAL A 275 -19.09 6.28 19.06
N PRO A 276 -19.13 5.18 18.28
CA PRO A 276 -19.62 5.20 16.89
C PRO A 276 -20.99 5.86 16.78
N GLY A 277 -21.18 6.71 15.76
CA GLY A 277 -22.42 7.43 15.54
C GLY A 277 -22.62 8.67 16.41
N LYS A 278 -21.73 8.97 17.35
CA LYS A 278 -21.79 10.17 18.19
C LYS A 278 -20.57 11.07 17.96
N ASP A 279 -20.69 12.33 18.39
CA ASP A 279 -19.55 13.23 18.43
C ASP A 279 -18.59 12.82 19.55
N PHE A 280 -17.31 13.12 19.38
CA PHE A 280 -16.29 12.85 20.39
C PHE A 280 -16.53 13.68 21.66
N ASP A 281 -16.64 12.99 22.79
CA ASP A 281 -16.71 13.66 24.10
C ASP A 281 -15.29 13.93 24.64
N LYS A 282 -14.73 15.05 24.23
CA LYS A 282 -13.38 15.48 24.62
C LYS A 282 -13.20 15.69 26.14
N SER A 283 -14.28 15.81 26.92
CA SER A 283 -14.17 15.96 28.38
C SER A 283 -13.67 14.72 29.08
N LYS A 284 -13.71 13.56 28.41
CA LYS A 284 -13.21 12.28 28.90
C LYS A 284 -11.74 12.02 28.57
N LEU A 285 -11.08 12.91 27.81
CA LEU A 285 -9.66 12.79 27.51
C LEU A 285 -8.83 13.72 28.40
N ASP A 286 -7.86 13.17 29.15
CA ASP A 286 -6.95 13.99 29.95
C ASP A 286 -6.12 14.93 29.06
N ALA A 287 -6.11 16.21 29.38
CA ALA A 287 -5.42 17.25 28.63
C ALA A 287 -3.90 16.98 28.48
N HIS A 288 -3.28 16.25 29.43
CA HIS A 288 -1.86 15.86 29.36
C HIS A 288 -1.59 14.81 28.28
N PHE A 289 -2.62 14.08 27.82
CA PHE A 289 -2.47 13.03 26.80
C PHE A 289 -2.52 13.59 25.37
N VAL A 290 -3.09 14.77 25.18
CA VAL A 290 -3.45 15.31 23.85
C VAL A 290 -2.30 15.28 22.84
N LYS A 291 -1.08 15.64 23.25
CA LYS A 291 0.11 15.62 22.38
C LYS A 291 0.85 14.28 22.38
N ARG A 292 0.83 13.57 23.51
CA ARG A 292 1.66 12.36 23.69
C ARG A 292 1.04 11.11 23.04
N VAL A 293 -0.28 11.02 23.00
CA VAL A 293 -0.98 9.86 22.43
C VAL A 293 -0.59 9.62 20.96
N PRO A 294 -0.65 10.61 20.04
CA PRO A 294 -0.25 10.40 18.65
C PRO A 294 1.22 9.98 18.48
N GLU A 295 2.13 10.60 19.25
CA GLU A 295 3.56 10.30 19.19
C GLU A 295 3.85 8.84 19.58
N ILE A 296 3.31 8.40 20.71
CA ILE A 296 3.52 7.03 21.22
C ILE A 296 2.80 6.01 20.35
N ALA A 297 1.57 6.29 19.92
CA ALA A 297 0.83 5.40 19.04
C ALA A 297 1.56 5.17 17.71
N PHE A 298 2.04 6.24 17.06
CA PHE A 298 2.78 6.12 15.82
C PHE A 298 4.13 5.41 16.01
N ALA A 299 4.83 5.66 17.11
CA ALA A 299 6.05 4.92 17.44
C ALA A 299 5.76 3.42 17.59
N ARG A 300 4.67 3.02 18.28
CA ARG A 300 4.26 1.60 18.39
C ARG A 300 3.92 0.99 17.03
N ILE A 301 3.21 1.72 16.17
CA ILE A 301 2.92 1.26 14.79
C ILE A 301 4.24 0.95 14.06
N MET A 302 5.21 1.85 14.10
CA MET A 302 6.49 1.66 13.39
C MET A 302 7.38 0.59 14.02
N LEU A 303 7.34 0.42 15.35
CA LEU A 303 8.07 -0.64 16.05
C LEU A 303 7.53 -2.03 15.72
N HIS A 304 6.24 -2.15 15.41
CA HIS A 304 5.64 -3.42 14.98
C HIS A 304 6.33 -4.00 13.74
N PHE A 305 6.83 -3.17 12.83
CA PHE A 305 7.63 -3.63 11.69
C PHE A 305 8.88 -4.43 12.12
N LYS A 306 9.44 -4.10 13.26
CA LYS A 306 10.69 -4.71 13.78
C LYS A 306 10.44 -5.87 14.75
N PHE A 307 9.34 -5.83 15.48
CA PHE A 307 9.04 -6.73 16.60
C PHE A 307 7.70 -7.47 16.43
N SER A 308 7.23 -7.63 15.18
CA SER A 308 6.02 -8.40 14.91
C SER A 308 6.25 -9.88 15.20
N ASP A 309 5.41 -10.48 16.03
CA ASP A 309 5.44 -11.89 16.41
C ASP A 309 5.07 -12.81 15.22
N GLY A 310 5.91 -12.81 14.16
CA GLY A 310 5.71 -13.63 12.98
C GLY A 310 4.84 -13.01 11.88
N ASP A 311 4.32 -11.79 12.04
CA ASP A 311 3.56 -11.10 10.99
C ASP A 311 4.46 -10.66 9.82
N ILE A 312 5.77 -10.55 10.05
CA ILE A 312 6.75 -10.18 9.02
C ILE A 312 7.88 -11.21 9.01
N ALA A 313 8.06 -11.87 7.87
CA ALA A 313 9.19 -12.76 7.63
C ALA A 313 10.44 -11.94 7.24
N ASP A 314 11.62 -12.34 7.72
CA ASP A 314 12.95 -11.88 7.23
C ASP A 314 13.75 -13.12 6.83
N ILE A 315 13.71 -13.46 5.54
CA ILE A 315 14.34 -14.66 5.01
C ILE A 315 15.35 -14.25 3.93
N ASN A 316 16.61 -14.63 4.08
CA ASN A 316 17.69 -14.31 3.15
C ASN A 316 17.87 -12.80 2.88
N GLY A 317 17.53 -11.94 3.86
CA GLY A 317 17.59 -10.49 3.73
C GLY A 317 16.36 -9.87 3.03
N TRP A 318 15.32 -10.67 2.77
CA TRP A 318 14.04 -10.22 2.24
C TRP A 318 13.00 -10.19 3.35
N GLY A 319 12.49 -9.00 3.64
CA GLY A 319 11.37 -8.79 4.56
C GLY A 319 10.06 -8.78 3.81
N TYR A 320 9.07 -9.57 4.21
CA TYR A 320 7.73 -9.55 3.64
C TYR A 320 6.68 -10.03 4.64
N THR A 321 5.43 -9.74 4.34
CA THR A 321 4.28 -10.22 5.11
C THR A 321 3.20 -10.78 4.19
N THR A 322 2.52 -11.79 4.66
CA THR A 322 1.29 -12.34 4.07
C THR A 322 0.04 -11.87 4.84
N LYS A 323 0.20 -10.91 5.74
CA LYS A 323 -0.89 -10.33 6.55
C LYS A 323 -1.25 -8.94 6.03
N THR A 324 -1.80 -8.87 4.80
CA THR A 324 -2.20 -7.64 4.13
C THR A 324 -3.60 -7.75 3.55
N GLY A 325 -4.28 -6.63 3.40
CA GLY A 325 -5.60 -6.53 2.76
C GLY A 325 -6.77 -7.03 3.61
N ILE A 326 -6.59 -8.02 4.47
CA ILE A 326 -7.57 -8.48 5.47
C ILE A 326 -6.84 -8.61 6.79
N TYR A 327 -7.37 -7.99 7.84
CA TYR A 327 -6.65 -7.84 9.10
C TYR A 327 -7.44 -8.37 10.31
N GLY A 328 -8.79 -8.53 10.20
CA GLY A 328 -9.62 -8.84 11.34
C GLY A 328 -9.39 -7.85 12.48
N THR A 329 -9.14 -8.35 13.68
CA THR A 329 -8.84 -7.55 14.87
C THR A 329 -7.34 -7.28 15.09
N ASN A 330 -6.47 -7.59 14.12
CA ASN A 330 -5.05 -7.22 14.21
C ASN A 330 -4.86 -5.74 13.84
N TYR A 331 -5.28 -4.87 14.75
CA TYR A 331 -5.30 -3.41 14.53
C TYR A 331 -3.90 -2.83 14.30
N LEU A 332 -2.90 -3.38 14.98
CA LEU A 332 -1.54 -2.89 14.87
C LEU A 332 -0.93 -3.21 13.50
N GLN A 333 -1.17 -4.41 12.97
CA GLN A 333 -0.77 -4.79 11.61
C GLN A 333 -1.52 -3.94 10.57
N ARG A 334 -2.83 -3.73 10.73
CA ARG A 334 -3.63 -2.88 9.86
C ARG A 334 -3.10 -1.44 9.82
N ALA A 335 -2.78 -0.88 10.99
CA ALA A 335 -2.21 0.46 11.10
C ALA A 335 -0.80 0.54 10.49
N LEU A 336 0.05 -0.48 10.69
CA LEU A 336 1.39 -0.55 10.09
C LEU A 336 1.29 -0.56 8.56
N ILE A 337 0.50 -1.46 7.99
CA ILE A 337 0.35 -1.55 6.53
C ILE A 337 -0.23 -0.24 5.97
N THR A 338 -1.17 0.39 6.67
CA THR A 338 -1.66 1.72 6.29
C THR A 338 -0.55 2.77 6.29
N ALA A 339 0.35 2.75 7.27
CA ALA A 339 1.43 3.73 7.38
C ALA A 339 2.53 3.56 6.33
N ILE A 340 2.83 2.33 5.89
CA ILE A 340 3.98 2.02 5.00
C ILE A 340 3.58 1.56 3.60
N GLY A 341 2.33 1.13 3.39
CA GLY A 341 1.87 0.52 2.13
C GLY A 341 0.37 0.61 1.94
N LEU A 342 -0.24 1.78 2.20
CA LEU A 342 -1.68 2.01 1.98
C LEU A 342 -2.08 1.56 0.57
N GLY A 343 -3.14 0.76 0.47
CA GLY A 343 -3.58 0.15 -0.78
C GLY A 343 -2.92 -1.20 -1.09
N ALA A 344 -2.31 -1.85 -0.08
CA ALA A 344 -1.79 -3.20 -0.20
C ALA A 344 -2.88 -4.19 -0.61
N ASN A 345 -2.52 -5.11 -1.50
CA ASN A 345 -3.40 -6.18 -1.96
C ASN A 345 -3.53 -7.29 -0.90
N ARG A 346 -4.48 -8.19 -1.11
CA ARG A 346 -4.48 -9.49 -0.43
C ARG A 346 -3.26 -10.31 -0.86
N PRO A 347 -2.70 -11.17 -0.01
CA PRO A 347 -1.50 -11.95 -0.36
C PRO A 347 -1.71 -12.87 -1.56
N GLU A 348 -2.92 -13.37 -1.78
CA GLU A 348 -3.27 -14.19 -2.94
C GLU A 348 -3.22 -13.39 -4.25
N ASP A 349 -3.32 -12.07 -4.18
CA ASP A 349 -3.25 -11.17 -5.34
C ASP A 349 -1.86 -10.63 -5.57
N ALA A 350 -1.15 -10.24 -4.51
CA ALA A 350 0.25 -9.79 -4.63
C ALA A 350 0.99 -9.78 -3.28
N ILE A 351 2.27 -10.16 -3.32
CA ILE A 351 3.22 -10.05 -2.19
C ILE A 351 4.40 -9.16 -2.63
N TYR A 352 4.95 -8.40 -1.67
CA TYR A 352 5.95 -7.36 -1.89
C TYR A 352 7.20 -7.54 -1.01
N PRO A 353 8.03 -8.56 -1.24
CA PRO A 353 9.28 -8.73 -0.52
C PRO A 353 10.23 -7.56 -0.77
N THR A 354 10.77 -7.00 0.30
CA THR A 354 11.70 -5.87 0.23
C THR A 354 13.02 -6.25 0.87
N SER A 355 14.12 -5.90 0.21
CA SER A 355 15.46 -6.12 0.72
C SER A 355 16.26 -4.83 0.71
N THR A 356 16.88 -4.51 1.85
CA THR A 356 17.73 -3.31 2.03
C THR A 356 19.20 -3.67 2.27
N LYS A 357 19.50 -4.97 2.33
CA LYS A 357 20.82 -5.48 2.72
C LYS A 357 21.14 -6.80 2.05
N SER A 358 22.39 -6.97 1.64
CA SER A 358 22.91 -8.29 1.23
C SER A 358 23.09 -9.17 2.47
N LYS A 359 22.97 -10.48 2.26
CA LYS A 359 23.31 -11.48 3.28
C LYS A 359 24.58 -12.21 2.86
N ASP A 360 25.73 -11.71 3.33
CA ASP A 360 27.05 -12.33 3.09
C ASP A 360 27.47 -13.11 4.35
N GLY A 361 27.16 -14.40 4.37
CA GLY A 361 27.47 -15.28 5.51
C GLY A 361 26.72 -14.84 6.80
N LEU A 362 27.50 -14.60 7.88
CA LEU A 362 26.97 -14.19 9.20
C LEU A 362 26.62 -12.69 9.29
N PHE A 363 27.04 -11.88 8.32
CA PHE A 363 26.85 -10.43 8.36
C PHE A 363 25.89 -9.97 7.25
N SER A 364 25.05 -9.01 7.60
CA SER A 364 24.20 -8.31 6.64
C SER A 364 24.70 -6.88 6.49
N ARG A 365 24.89 -6.42 5.24
CA ARG A 365 25.31 -5.04 4.94
C ARG A 365 24.33 -4.39 3.99
N ALA A 366 24.03 -3.12 4.23
CA ALA A 366 23.20 -2.33 3.33
C ALA A 366 23.77 -2.37 1.90
N TYR A 367 22.90 -2.49 0.92
CA TYR A 367 23.32 -2.43 -0.48
C TYR A 367 23.96 -1.07 -0.80
N ALA A 368 25.04 -1.10 -1.55
CA ALA A 368 25.76 0.07 -2.00
C ALA A 368 26.14 -0.07 -3.49
N GLY A 369 25.91 0.96 -4.27
CA GLY A 369 26.21 0.93 -5.70
C GLY A 369 27.72 1.00 -6.06
N SER A 370 28.58 1.04 -5.07
CA SER A 370 30.03 0.80 -5.24
C SER A 370 30.39 -0.68 -5.34
N GLU A 371 29.43 -1.54 -5.08
CA GLU A 371 29.59 -3.01 -5.04
C GLU A 371 28.66 -3.64 -6.08
N ASP A 372 29.06 -4.78 -6.58
CA ASP A 372 28.29 -5.59 -7.52
C ASP A 372 27.63 -6.75 -6.78
N TYR A 373 26.40 -7.08 -7.17
CA TYR A 373 25.63 -8.18 -6.56
C TYR A 373 25.00 -9.04 -7.64
N VAL A 374 24.81 -10.32 -7.31
CA VAL A 374 24.07 -11.27 -8.14
C VAL A 374 23.00 -11.95 -7.30
N LEU A 375 21.78 -11.99 -7.83
CA LEU A 375 20.69 -12.83 -7.34
C LEU A 375 20.50 -13.96 -8.33
N THR A 376 20.72 -15.21 -7.89
CA THR A 376 20.62 -16.39 -8.74
C THR A 376 19.38 -17.19 -8.43
N PHE A 377 18.51 -17.37 -9.41
CA PHE A 377 17.42 -18.35 -9.35
C PHE A 377 17.94 -19.69 -9.88
N PRO A 378 17.96 -20.77 -9.08
CA PRO A 378 18.27 -22.09 -9.58
C PRO A 378 17.35 -22.52 -10.73
N LYS A 379 17.76 -23.46 -11.54
CA LYS A 379 16.95 -23.98 -12.66
C LYS A 379 15.54 -24.35 -12.21
N GLY A 380 14.52 -23.75 -12.86
CA GLY A 380 13.12 -24.01 -12.57
C GLY A 380 12.62 -23.45 -11.23
N GLN A 381 13.39 -22.59 -10.54
CA GLN A 381 13.04 -22.00 -9.26
C GLN A 381 12.86 -20.48 -9.31
N THR A 382 12.49 -19.94 -10.46
CA THR A 382 11.97 -18.56 -10.55
C THR A 382 10.72 -18.40 -9.68
N PRO A 383 10.32 -17.18 -9.30
CA PRO A 383 9.14 -16.98 -8.45
C PRO A 383 7.92 -17.72 -8.96
N PRO A 384 7.30 -18.63 -8.14
CA PRO A 384 6.12 -19.39 -8.55
C PRO A 384 4.87 -18.50 -8.49
N VAL A 385 4.49 -17.99 -9.64
CA VAL A 385 3.35 -17.09 -9.82
C VAL A 385 2.53 -17.48 -11.05
N LYS A 386 1.21 -17.33 -10.97
CA LYS A 386 0.30 -17.49 -12.12
C LYS A 386 0.11 -16.18 -12.89
N GLY A 387 0.40 -15.05 -12.24
CA GLY A 387 0.42 -13.73 -12.87
C GLY A 387 1.80 -13.40 -13.45
N PHE A 388 2.54 -12.57 -12.75
CA PHE A 388 3.92 -12.20 -13.12
C PHE A 388 4.73 -11.83 -11.88
N TRP A 389 6.05 -11.77 -12.03
CA TRP A 389 6.94 -11.25 -11.01
C TRP A 389 7.88 -10.19 -11.56
N SER A 390 8.37 -9.33 -10.69
CA SER A 390 9.42 -8.35 -11.02
C SER A 390 10.31 -8.08 -9.80
N ILE A 391 11.52 -7.56 -10.06
CA ILE A 391 12.40 -6.96 -9.04
C ILE A 391 12.61 -5.51 -9.45
N THR A 392 12.24 -4.59 -8.58
CA THR A 392 12.35 -3.14 -8.80
C THR A 392 13.49 -2.56 -7.99
N MET A 393 14.25 -1.63 -8.60
CA MET A 393 15.32 -0.86 -8.00
C MET A 393 14.81 0.48 -7.49
N TYR A 394 15.12 0.82 -6.22
CA TYR A 394 14.84 2.12 -5.63
C TYR A 394 16.07 2.69 -4.92
N ASN A 395 16.09 4.03 -4.79
CA ASN A 395 16.99 4.69 -3.85
C ASN A 395 16.51 4.49 -2.38
N GLU A 396 17.27 5.01 -1.41
CA GLU A 396 16.94 4.93 0.03
C GLU A 396 15.58 5.56 0.42
N LYS A 397 14.99 6.37 -0.47
CA LYS A 397 13.70 7.03 -0.26
C LYS A 397 12.55 6.34 -1.00
N TYR A 398 12.79 5.16 -1.55
CA TYR A 398 11.83 4.40 -2.36
C TYR A 398 11.39 5.11 -3.65
N PHE A 399 12.28 5.87 -4.30
CA PHE A 399 12.02 6.44 -5.63
C PHE A 399 12.89 5.76 -6.69
N PHE A 400 12.42 5.75 -7.93
CA PHE A 400 13.21 5.28 -9.06
C PHE A 400 14.49 6.10 -9.20
N VAL A 401 15.51 5.49 -9.77
CA VAL A 401 16.80 6.13 -10.03
C VAL A 401 17.05 6.13 -11.53
N ASP A 402 17.42 7.30 -12.03
CA ASP A 402 17.82 7.45 -13.42
C ASP A 402 18.99 6.52 -13.78
N ASN A 403 18.91 5.88 -14.95
CA ASN A 403 19.91 4.92 -15.39
C ASN A 403 19.99 4.87 -16.93
N PRO A 404 21.14 4.42 -17.51
CA PRO A 404 21.42 4.55 -18.93
C PRO A 404 20.48 3.79 -19.87
N ILE A 405 19.72 2.85 -19.38
CA ILE A 405 18.80 2.03 -20.19
C ILE A 405 17.33 2.19 -19.77
N ASN A 406 17.02 3.20 -18.94
CA ASN A 406 15.68 3.47 -18.41
C ASN A 406 14.98 2.23 -17.82
N ARG A 407 15.74 1.31 -17.22
CA ARG A 407 15.23 0.07 -16.61
C ARG A 407 15.12 0.24 -15.11
N TYR A 408 13.91 0.37 -14.60
CA TYR A 408 13.62 0.49 -13.17
C TYR A 408 13.24 -0.84 -12.53
N SER A 409 12.79 -1.81 -13.35
CA SER A 409 12.47 -3.17 -12.91
C SER A 409 12.97 -4.20 -13.90
N ILE A 410 13.15 -5.43 -13.41
CA ILE A 410 13.51 -6.59 -14.21
C ILE A 410 12.56 -7.75 -13.90
N SER A 411 12.17 -8.50 -14.92
CA SER A 411 11.24 -9.63 -14.83
C SER A 411 11.43 -10.58 -16.01
N ALA A 412 10.68 -11.66 -16.07
CA ALA A 412 10.71 -12.59 -17.21
C ALA A 412 10.42 -11.94 -18.58
N ARG A 413 9.78 -10.77 -18.61
CA ARG A 413 9.50 -10.02 -19.87
C ARG A 413 10.74 -9.46 -20.57
N GLN A 414 11.91 -9.42 -19.91
CA GLN A 414 13.17 -8.94 -20.49
C GLN A 414 13.99 -10.01 -21.21
N ASP A 415 13.42 -11.14 -21.59
CA ASP A 415 14.13 -12.24 -22.25
C ASP A 415 15.41 -12.65 -21.50
N LEU A 416 15.25 -12.97 -20.22
CA LEU A 416 16.36 -13.34 -19.34
C LEU A 416 17.12 -14.55 -19.91
N LYS A 417 18.43 -14.42 -20.03
CA LYS A 417 19.32 -15.47 -20.51
C LYS A 417 19.70 -16.41 -19.35
N PRO A 418 19.43 -17.71 -19.46
CA PRO A 418 19.89 -18.69 -18.48
C PRO A 418 21.39 -18.96 -18.61
N ASN A 419 22.00 -19.37 -17.52
CA ASN A 419 23.34 -19.93 -17.48
C ASN A 419 23.38 -21.34 -18.12
N ALA A 420 24.56 -21.90 -18.33
CA ALA A 420 24.73 -23.23 -18.92
C ALA A 420 24.07 -24.37 -18.12
N ASP A 421 23.91 -24.20 -16.81
CA ASP A 421 23.22 -25.13 -15.92
C ASP A 421 21.68 -24.88 -15.85
N GLY A 422 21.18 -23.85 -16.54
CA GLY A 422 19.79 -23.46 -16.58
C GLY A 422 19.35 -22.57 -15.42
N SER A 423 20.25 -22.15 -14.55
CA SER A 423 19.98 -21.10 -13.55
C SER A 423 19.87 -19.73 -14.22
N ILE A 424 19.28 -18.74 -13.53
CA ILE A 424 19.15 -17.37 -14.03
C ILE A 424 19.78 -16.42 -13.01
N ASP A 425 20.80 -15.69 -13.46
CA ASP A 425 21.44 -14.63 -12.70
C ASP A 425 20.81 -13.28 -13.01
N ILE A 426 20.49 -12.51 -11.99
CA ILE A 426 20.14 -11.09 -12.09
C ILE A 426 21.34 -10.29 -11.58
N TYR A 427 21.96 -9.53 -12.47
CA TYR A 427 23.13 -8.67 -12.16
C TYR A 427 22.63 -7.33 -11.62
N ILE A 428 22.97 -7.01 -10.38
CA ILE A 428 22.52 -5.80 -9.67
C ILE A 428 23.77 -4.96 -9.40
N GLN A 429 24.07 -4.02 -10.29
CA GLN A 429 25.30 -3.24 -10.25
C GLN A 429 25.15 -1.91 -11.00
N ASN A 430 26.02 -0.93 -10.68
CA ASN A 430 25.94 0.41 -11.28
C ASN A 430 26.40 0.44 -12.75
N LYS A 431 27.45 -0.31 -13.08
CA LYS A 431 27.97 -0.38 -14.44
C LYS A 431 27.40 -1.58 -15.20
N SER A 432 27.26 -1.47 -16.52
CA SER A 432 26.84 -2.61 -17.33
C SER A 432 27.76 -3.84 -17.11
N PRO A 433 27.18 -5.03 -16.93
CA PRO A 433 27.95 -6.29 -16.81
C PRO A 433 28.52 -6.77 -18.16
N GLY A 434 28.31 -6.01 -19.23
CA GLY A 434 28.66 -6.36 -20.60
C GLY A 434 27.45 -6.78 -21.43
N VAL A 435 27.58 -6.64 -22.77
CA VAL A 435 26.49 -6.84 -23.74
C VAL A 435 25.82 -8.21 -23.59
N ASP A 436 26.59 -9.26 -23.34
CA ASP A 436 26.04 -10.62 -23.22
C ASP A 436 25.16 -10.83 -21.97
N LYS A 437 25.33 -9.98 -20.95
CA LYS A 437 24.63 -10.06 -19.65
C LYS A 437 23.62 -8.94 -19.45
N GLU A 438 23.50 -7.99 -20.38
CA GLU A 438 22.69 -6.80 -20.21
C GLU A 438 21.18 -7.09 -20.16
N SER A 439 20.70 -8.19 -20.78
CA SER A 439 19.31 -8.63 -20.63
C SER A 439 18.93 -8.91 -19.17
N ASN A 440 19.90 -9.41 -18.38
CA ASN A 440 19.75 -9.79 -16.97
C ASN A 440 20.22 -8.68 -16.00
N TRP A 441 20.51 -7.48 -16.49
CA TRP A 441 21.05 -6.40 -15.67
C TRP A 441 19.94 -5.51 -15.12
N LEU A 442 19.93 -5.31 -13.80
CA LEU A 442 19.14 -4.30 -13.08
C LEU A 442 20.09 -3.19 -12.61
N PRO A 443 20.11 -2.02 -13.26
CA PRO A 443 21.02 -0.93 -12.93
C PRO A 443 20.84 -0.42 -11.51
N ALA A 444 21.91 -0.41 -10.71
CA ALA A 444 21.92 0.16 -9.37
C ALA A 444 22.40 1.63 -9.37
N PRO A 445 21.91 2.51 -8.46
CA PRO A 445 22.44 3.84 -8.28
C PRO A 445 23.87 3.80 -7.69
N LYS A 446 24.60 4.92 -7.74
CA LYS A 446 25.92 5.03 -7.09
C LYS A 446 25.86 4.95 -5.55
N GLY A 447 24.74 5.36 -4.96
CA GLY A 447 24.51 5.35 -3.53
C GLY A 447 23.93 4.04 -3.02
N LYS A 448 23.37 4.08 -1.81
CA LYS A 448 22.62 2.95 -1.27
C LYS A 448 21.31 2.75 -2.03
N PHE A 449 20.81 1.52 -2.02
CA PHE A 449 19.58 1.17 -2.74
C PHE A 449 18.75 0.12 -2.00
N ILE A 450 17.55 -0.05 -2.50
CA ILE A 450 16.54 -0.98 -2.00
C ILE A 450 16.04 -1.79 -3.18
N LEU A 451 15.89 -3.09 -2.97
CA LEU A 451 15.24 -4.00 -3.91
C LEU A 451 13.84 -4.31 -3.41
N MET A 452 12.85 -4.22 -4.29
CA MET A 452 11.50 -4.70 -4.00
C MET A 452 11.08 -5.71 -5.07
N MET A 453 10.82 -6.93 -4.64
CA MET A 453 10.21 -7.93 -5.50
C MET A 453 8.71 -7.76 -5.46
N ARG A 454 8.04 -8.01 -6.58
CA ARG A 454 6.58 -8.10 -6.68
C ARG A 454 6.22 -9.46 -7.24
N LEU A 455 5.38 -10.19 -6.51
CA LEU A 455 4.82 -11.47 -6.95
C LEU A 455 3.31 -11.28 -7.09
N TYR A 456 2.82 -11.17 -8.30
CA TYR A 456 1.39 -11.05 -8.60
C TYR A 456 0.79 -12.43 -8.86
N TRP A 457 -0.32 -12.72 -8.18
CA TRP A 457 -0.97 -14.02 -8.17
C TRP A 457 0.01 -15.15 -7.85
N PRO A 458 0.61 -15.12 -6.65
CA PRO A 458 1.47 -16.21 -6.21
C PRO A 458 0.76 -17.56 -6.33
N ASP A 459 1.49 -18.61 -6.65
CA ASP A 459 0.91 -19.94 -6.70
C ASP A 459 0.44 -20.36 -5.29
N ASP A 460 -0.75 -20.94 -5.23
CA ASP A 460 -1.35 -21.46 -4.00
C ASP A 460 -0.91 -22.91 -3.68
N LYS A 461 -0.16 -23.53 -4.62
CA LYS A 461 0.40 -24.88 -4.47
C LYS A 461 1.91 -24.79 -4.24
N SER A 462 2.42 -25.66 -3.38
CA SER A 462 3.86 -25.75 -3.12
C SER A 462 4.66 -26.17 -4.39
N PRO A 463 5.82 -25.55 -4.65
CA PRO A 463 6.45 -24.54 -3.79
C PRO A 463 5.79 -23.16 -3.92
N SER A 464 5.47 -22.52 -2.79
CA SER A 464 4.81 -21.22 -2.76
C SER A 464 5.43 -20.30 -1.71
N ILE A 465 5.40 -18.98 -1.98
CA ILE A 465 5.76 -17.98 -0.98
C ILE A 465 4.67 -17.83 0.09
N LEU A 466 3.43 -18.20 -0.24
CA LEU A 466 2.28 -18.09 0.66
C LEU A 466 2.39 -19.05 1.86
N ASP A 467 2.94 -20.24 1.64
CA ASP A 467 3.16 -21.26 2.66
C ASP A 467 4.63 -21.33 3.13
N GLY A 468 5.51 -20.48 2.57
CA GLY A 468 6.94 -20.44 2.89
C GLY A 468 7.77 -21.58 2.32
N SER A 469 7.20 -22.45 1.48
CA SER A 469 7.93 -23.56 0.85
C SER A 469 8.83 -23.10 -0.32
N TRP A 470 8.53 -21.96 -0.94
CA TRP A 470 9.43 -21.28 -1.84
C TRP A 470 10.11 -20.11 -1.13
N VAL A 471 11.43 -20.06 -1.22
CA VAL A 471 12.25 -19.07 -0.54
C VAL A 471 13.00 -18.21 -1.56
N ILE A 472 12.92 -16.89 -1.38
CA ILE A 472 13.62 -15.93 -2.23
C ILE A 472 15.13 -16.10 -2.05
N PRO A 473 15.90 -16.28 -3.14
CA PRO A 473 17.35 -16.33 -3.05
C PRO A 473 17.95 -15.00 -2.54
N PRO A 474 19.05 -15.04 -1.78
CA PRO A 474 19.73 -13.81 -1.38
C PRO A 474 20.43 -13.15 -2.58
N ALA A 475 20.44 -11.82 -2.63
CA ALA A 475 21.38 -11.11 -3.48
C ALA A 475 22.77 -11.12 -2.79
N LYS A 476 23.77 -11.75 -3.44
CA LYS A 476 25.12 -11.93 -2.92
C LYS A 476 26.07 -10.93 -3.56
N LYS A 477 26.97 -10.37 -2.79
CA LYS A 477 28.08 -9.58 -3.31
C LYS A 477 29.02 -10.47 -4.11
N THR A 478 29.51 -10.00 -5.26
CA THR A 478 30.46 -10.70 -6.15
C THR A 478 31.86 -10.16 -6.02
#